data_f99a19a5a004d5a0be23c0218d3eb9b5
#
_entry.id   f99a19a5a004d5a0be23c0218d3eb9b5
#
_cell.length_a   1.000
_cell.length_b   1.000
_cell.length_c   1.000
_cell.angle_alpha   90.00
_cell.angle_beta   90.00
_cell.angle_gamma   90.00
#
_symmetry.space_group_name_H-M   'P 1'
#
loop_
_entity.id
_entity.type
_entity.pdbx_description
1 polymer ?
#
loop_
_entity_poly.entity_id
_entity_poly.type
_entity_poly.pdbx_seq_one_letter_code
_entity_poly.pdbx_strand_id
1 'polypeptide(L)'
;MAEKKFVVDTNWCITLDKVDEKFYPEIIKNEAQIAEWREMYAIHEIEGNLTTVGYSEPLTIEFLRQNKNLILDTRHFSADFKERLIASIDNLDEQTGGLLIHSENFQALRLLNKKYKESIDGIYIDPPFNSTYSEILYKNNYKHSAWLSLMQDRISQSRFLLCREGLITIAIDDYEMPKLWELMNNIFGYDNHLGTVTIRVNPKGRMTARKISAVHEYTIVFGNSEYSYIKKLPVNPEDKTHNYKLDENGVWYLPVNLRKQGVDSEAERADGTLLDRYYPIYYDPKSGLVSTKRKLPVTILPIDNNGHKRIWRRSKDVIDDMYARGEIWVKEVKGEYQVYFKFYGGLDGKMLQSIWVDPECSASDYGTKILNNILGERERFLYPKAPFAVKQNILAMSDKRNAVILDYFAGSGTTGHAVLDLNREDSGNRKYILVEMGEYFYTVTLPRIKKVIYSADWKNGKPQNRNSGVSHIMKYISLESYEDTLSNIELDDDKHQLAMKLGDEYMIH
;
A
#
# COMPACT_ATOMS: atom_id res chain seq x y z
N MET A 1 44.84 -2.49 10.22
CA MET A 1 43.90 -3.07 9.24
C MET A 1 42.75 -2.11 9.14
N ALA A 2 42.48 -1.56 7.96
CA ALA A 2 41.28 -0.75 7.76
C ALA A 2 40.08 -1.71 7.78
N GLU A 3 39.15 -1.52 8.71
CA GLU A 3 37.88 -2.25 8.70
C GLU A 3 37.18 -1.99 7.37
N LYS A 4 37.05 -3.02 6.55
CA LYS A 4 36.21 -2.90 5.31
C LYS A 4 34.76 -2.73 5.74
N LYS A 5 34.21 -1.58 5.48
CA LYS A 5 32.80 -1.31 5.75
C LYS A 5 31.94 -1.92 4.63
N PHE A 6 31.10 -2.89 4.95
CA PHE A 6 30.13 -3.48 4.04
C PHE A 6 29.10 -2.44 3.52
N VAL A 7 28.78 -1.43 4.35
CA VAL A 7 27.97 -0.28 3.99
C VAL A 7 28.90 0.82 3.49
N VAL A 8 28.83 1.12 2.20
CA VAL A 8 29.71 2.11 1.54
C VAL A 8 29.27 3.53 1.83
N ASP A 9 27.95 3.78 1.85
CA ASP A 9 27.39 5.11 2.08
C ASP A 9 26.13 5.04 2.93
N THR A 10 25.96 6.03 3.80
CA THR A 10 24.78 6.19 4.66
C THR A 10 24.35 7.65 4.67
N ASN A 11 23.13 7.91 4.26
CA ASN A 11 22.54 9.24 4.27
C ASN A 11 21.12 9.25 4.82
N TRP A 12 20.67 10.45 5.15
CA TRP A 12 19.37 10.70 5.74
C TRP A 12 18.64 11.80 4.99
N CYS A 13 17.35 11.57 4.79
CA CYS A 13 16.41 12.58 4.32
C CYS A 13 15.47 12.91 5.47
N ILE A 14 15.48 14.17 5.92
CA ILE A 14 14.79 14.62 7.14
C ILE A 14 13.97 15.85 6.81
N THR A 15 12.68 15.84 7.09
CA THR A 15 11.84 17.04 6.97
C THR A 15 12.25 18.10 7.98
N LEU A 16 12.22 19.38 7.59
CA LEU A 16 12.72 20.48 8.40
C LEU A 16 11.99 20.67 9.74
N ASP A 17 10.78 20.17 9.87
CA ASP A 17 10.06 20.17 11.16
C ASP A 17 10.73 19.30 12.23
N LYS A 18 11.61 18.37 11.81
CA LYS A 18 12.41 17.51 12.70
C LYS A 18 13.86 17.97 12.85
N VAL A 19 14.22 19.07 12.21
CA VAL A 19 15.56 19.66 12.27
C VAL A 19 15.56 20.84 13.22
N ASP A 20 16.43 20.82 14.24
CA ASP A 20 16.60 21.95 15.17
C ASP A 20 17.04 23.20 14.41
N GLU A 21 16.39 24.33 14.68
CA GLU A 21 16.64 25.62 14.00
C GLU A 21 18.08 26.11 14.11
N LYS A 22 18.87 25.63 15.08
CA LYS A 22 20.30 25.95 15.17
C LYS A 22 21.10 25.53 13.94
N PHE A 23 20.61 24.57 13.14
CA PHE A 23 21.23 24.14 11.87
C PHE A 23 20.84 25.00 10.67
N TYR A 24 19.76 25.80 10.76
CA TYR A 24 19.26 26.59 9.63
C TYR A 24 20.30 27.56 9.05
N PRO A 25 21.17 28.24 9.84
CA PRO A 25 22.23 29.09 9.28
C PRO A 25 23.26 28.38 8.41
N GLU A 26 23.48 27.07 8.61
CA GLU A 26 24.34 26.25 7.76
C GLU A 26 23.56 25.75 6.53
N ILE A 27 22.30 25.41 6.69
CA ILE A 27 21.44 24.90 5.62
C ILE A 27 21.22 25.95 4.54
N ILE A 28 20.90 27.20 4.88
CA ILE A 28 20.67 28.28 3.90
C ILE A 28 21.93 28.68 3.11
N LYS A 29 23.10 28.25 3.54
CA LYS A 29 24.37 28.47 2.82
C LYS A 29 24.78 27.32 1.91
N ASN A 30 24.07 26.19 2.00
CA ASN A 30 24.39 25.00 1.23
C ASN A 30 23.76 25.06 -0.16
N GLU A 31 24.53 25.50 -1.14
CA GLU A 31 24.07 25.67 -2.52
C GLU A 31 23.56 24.36 -3.15
N ALA A 32 24.18 23.22 -2.85
CA ALA A 32 23.78 21.92 -3.38
C ALA A 32 22.39 21.51 -2.87
N GLN A 33 22.12 21.73 -1.58
CA GLN A 33 20.80 21.49 -1.01
C GLN A 33 19.73 22.41 -1.59
N ILE A 34 20.05 23.69 -1.77
CA ILE A 34 19.13 24.67 -2.36
C ILE A 34 18.85 24.32 -3.82
N ALA A 35 19.86 23.92 -4.58
CA ALA A 35 19.72 23.46 -5.96
C ALA A 35 18.79 22.24 -6.06
N GLU A 36 18.96 21.23 -5.19
CA GLU A 36 18.04 20.09 -5.13
C GLU A 36 16.60 20.53 -4.83
N TRP A 37 16.38 21.45 -3.90
CA TRP A 37 15.03 21.95 -3.60
C TRP A 37 14.39 22.73 -4.75
N ARG A 38 15.20 23.50 -5.50
CA ARG A 38 14.72 24.17 -6.73
C ARG A 38 14.26 23.16 -7.77
N GLU A 39 15.06 22.15 -8.01
CA GLU A 39 14.78 21.10 -9.00
C GLU A 39 13.59 20.23 -8.58
N MET A 40 13.63 19.71 -7.36
CA MET A 40 12.64 18.72 -6.92
C MET A 40 11.29 19.34 -6.56
N TYR A 41 11.28 20.53 -5.93
CA TYR A 41 10.09 21.10 -5.31
C TYR A 41 9.68 22.45 -5.89
N ALA A 42 10.42 22.95 -6.88
CA ALA A 42 10.18 24.27 -7.50
C ALA A 42 10.03 25.38 -6.45
N ILE A 43 10.92 25.43 -5.44
CA ILE A 43 10.83 26.41 -4.35
C ILE A 43 10.94 27.86 -4.84
N HIS A 44 11.65 28.07 -5.97
CA HIS A 44 11.82 29.39 -6.62
C HIS A 44 10.49 29.97 -7.16
N GLU A 45 9.43 29.16 -7.25
CA GLU A 45 8.08 29.60 -7.64
C GLU A 45 7.21 29.95 -6.42
N ILE A 46 7.74 29.91 -5.19
CA ILE A 46 7.00 30.29 -4.00
C ILE A 46 7.01 31.83 -3.91
N GLU A 47 5.87 32.43 -4.20
CA GLU A 47 5.67 33.87 -4.09
C GLU A 47 5.37 34.28 -2.64
N GLY A 48 5.94 35.43 -2.23
CA GLY A 48 5.63 36.01 -0.92
C GLY A 48 4.36 36.84 -0.97
N ASN A 49 3.70 36.92 0.19
CA ASN A 49 2.55 37.80 0.44
C ASN A 49 2.62 38.39 1.85
N LEU A 50 1.56 39.00 2.35
CA LEU A 50 1.54 39.63 3.68
C LEU A 50 1.84 38.66 4.84
N THR A 51 1.62 37.37 4.66
CA THR A 51 1.78 36.31 5.69
C THR A 51 2.79 35.25 5.33
N THR A 52 3.15 35.13 4.05
CA THR A 52 4.04 34.09 3.52
C THR A 52 5.34 34.71 3.01
N VAL A 53 6.46 34.17 3.49
CA VAL A 53 7.79 34.53 2.97
C VAL A 53 8.02 33.82 1.65
N GLY A 54 8.19 34.59 0.57
CA GLY A 54 8.55 34.06 -0.74
C GLY A 54 10.00 33.61 -0.81
N TYR A 55 10.33 32.93 -1.90
CA TYR A 55 11.69 32.58 -2.22
C TYR A 55 12.55 33.84 -2.47
N SER A 56 13.77 33.82 -1.98
CA SER A 56 14.77 34.91 -2.21
C SER A 56 16.17 34.33 -2.40
N GLU A 57 17.04 35.10 -3.03
CA GLU A 57 18.47 34.82 -3.10
C GLU A 57 19.24 35.95 -2.42
N PRO A 58 19.94 35.67 -1.32
CA PRO A 58 20.08 34.38 -0.62
C PRO A 58 18.78 33.95 0.07
N LEU A 59 18.66 32.62 0.31
CA LEU A 59 17.53 32.05 1.05
C LEU A 59 17.56 32.52 2.51
N THR A 60 16.40 32.75 3.12
CA THR A 60 16.28 33.23 4.50
C THR A 60 15.93 32.11 5.48
N ILE A 61 16.28 32.28 6.77
CA ILE A 61 15.88 31.36 7.85
C ILE A 61 14.35 31.33 7.98
N GLU A 62 13.69 32.47 7.81
CA GLU A 62 12.24 32.58 7.91
C GLU A 62 11.53 31.78 6.82
N PHE A 63 12.12 31.68 5.61
CA PHE A 63 11.63 30.80 4.57
C PHE A 63 11.64 29.33 5.02
N LEU A 64 12.69 28.87 5.69
CA LEU A 64 12.77 27.50 6.21
C LEU A 64 11.71 27.25 7.31
N ARG A 65 11.48 28.22 8.19
CA ARG A 65 10.45 28.13 9.25
C ARG A 65 9.06 27.93 8.69
N GLN A 66 8.76 28.53 7.56
CA GLN A 66 7.45 28.43 6.92
C GLN A 66 7.32 27.21 5.98
N ASN A 67 8.44 26.60 5.57
CA ASN A 67 8.47 25.48 4.63
C ASN A 67 8.98 24.18 5.31
N LYS A 68 8.38 23.79 6.41
CA LYS A 68 8.82 22.68 7.27
C LYS A 68 8.79 21.30 6.61
N ASN A 69 8.04 21.13 5.51
CA ASN A 69 8.01 19.91 4.72
C ASN A 69 9.21 19.73 3.77
N LEU A 70 10.06 20.77 3.61
CA LEU A 70 11.29 20.63 2.83
C LEU A 70 12.18 19.54 3.44
N ILE A 71 12.78 18.75 2.57
CA ILE A 71 13.59 17.61 2.98
C ILE A 71 15.07 17.98 2.88
N LEU A 72 15.73 17.96 4.03
CA LEU A 72 17.18 18.03 4.10
C LEU A 72 17.75 16.67 3.74
N ASP A 73 18.68 16.62 2.77
CA ASP A 73 19.44 15.43 2.42
C ASP A 73 20.88 15.56 2.91
N THR A 74 21.29 14.71 3.84
CA THR A 74 22.62 14.78 4.45
C THR A 74 23.76 14.51 3.48
N ARG A 75 23.50 13.96 2.29
CA ARG A 75 24.52 13.76 1.24
C ARG A 75 25.16 15.06 0.75
N HIS A 76 24.45 16.18 0.90
CA HIS A 76 24.93 17.52 0.48
C HIS A 76 25.81 18.19 1.55
N PHE A 77 25.99 17.58 2.71
CA PHE A 77 26.67 18.16 3.85
C PHE A 77 27.91 17.36 4.24
N SER A 78 28.82 18.02 4.98
CA SER A 78 30.02 17.38 5.52
C SER A 78 29.66 16.28 6.54
N ALA A 79 30.60 15.38 6.79
CA ALA A 79 30.44 14.33 7.81
C ALA A 79 30.18 14.93 9.21
N ASP A 80 30.88 16.01 9.56
CA ASP A 80 30.68 16.72 10.84
C ASP A 80 29.27 17.27 10.98
N PHE A 81 28.73 17.94 9.96
CA PHE A 81 27.34 18.40 9.99
C PHE A 81 26.37 17.24 10.16
N LYS A 82 26.55 16.16 9.39
CA LYS A 82 25.70 14.95 9.47
C LYS A 82 25.72 14.37 10.88
N GLU A 83 26.89 14.19 11.47
CA GLU A 83 27.02 13.63 12.82
C GLU A 83 26.33 14.50 13.89
N ARG A 84 26.56 15.82 13.85
CA ARG A 84 25.90 16.78 14.76
C ARG A 84 24.36 16.78 14.60
N LEU A 85 23.89 16.73 13.37
CA LEU A 85 22.47 16.69 13.07
C LEU A 85 21.84 15.40 13.61
N ILE A 86 22.40 14.25 13.28
CA ILE A 86 21.89 12.94 13.73
C ILE A 86 21.93 12.80 15.25
N ALA A 87 22.99 13.27 15.89
CA ALA A 87 23.12 13.27 17.35
C ALA A 87 22.09 14.20 18.06
N SER A 88 21.52 15.16 17.34
CA SER A 88 20.50 16.07 17.90
C SER A 88 19.08 15.52 17.88
N ILE A 89 18.84 14.39 17.23
CA ILE A 89 17.51 13.79 17.09
C ILE A 89 17.37 12.66 18.11
N ASP A 90 16.48 12.85 19.09
CA ASP A 90 16.18 11.84 20.09
C ASP A 90 15.48 10.62 19.46
N ASN A 91 15.82 9.42 19.93
CA ASN A 91 15.19 8.16 19.49
C ASN A 91 15.12 8.02 17.95
N LEU A 92 16.20 8.33 17.26
CA LEU A 92 16.29 8.38 15.81
C LEU A 92 15.73 7.11 15.14
N ASP A 93 16.06 5.93 15.63
CA ASP A 93 15.58 4.65 15.08
C ASP A 93 14.05 4.50 15.15
N GLU A 94 13.44 4.97 16.24
CA GLU A 94 11.99 4.93 16.41
C GLU A 94 11.31 5.93 15.49
N GLN A 95 11.89 7.11 15.33
CA GLN A 95 11.40 8.17 14.46
C GLN A 95 11.63 7.90 12.98
N THR A 96 12.53 6.98 12.63
CA THR A 96 12.79 6.61 11.23
C THR A 96 11.61 5.82 10.67
N GLY A 97 10.90 6.41 9.74
CA GLY A 97 9.74 5.82 9.06
C GLY A 97 10.09 5.08 7.76
N GLY A 98 11.26 5.36 7.17
CA GLY A 98 11.69 4.75 5.91
C GLY A 98 13.14 4.31 5.91
N LEU A 99 13.42 3.14 5.31
CA LEU A 99 14.75 2.65 5.01
C LEU A 99 14.83 2.25 3.54
N LEU A 100 15.70 2.88 2.77
CA LEU A 100 15.99 2.52 1.39
C LEU A 100 17.38 1.91 1.31
N ILE A 101 17.54 0.79 0.62
CA ILE A 101 18.80 0.07 0.47
C ILE A 101 19.11 -0.10 -1.01
N HIS A 102 20.15 0.57 -1.48
CA HIS A 102 20.69 0.34 -2.81
C HIS A 102 21.63 -0.85 -2.76
N SER A 103 21.13 -2.01 -3.18
CA SER A 103 21.88 -3.28 -3.12
C SER A 103 21.16 -4.38 -3.89
N GLU A 104 21.90 -5.44 -4.18
CA GLU A 104 21.32 -6.74 -4.49
C GLU A 104 20.49 -7.24 -3.30
N ASN A 105 19.29 -7.78 -3.58
CA ASN A 105 18.32 -8.05 -2.53
C ASN A 105 18.69 -9.19 -1.58
N PHE A 106 19.42 -10.21 -2.03
CA PHE A 106 19.89 -11.28 -1.14
C PHE A 106 20.85 -10.74 -0.06
N GLN A 107 21.76 -9.86 -0.46
CA GLN A 107 22.68 -9.18 0.44
C GLN A 107 21.92 -8.31 1.46
N ALA A 108 20.99 -7.51 0.98
CA ALA A 108 20.16 -6.67 1.84
C ALA A 108 19.32 -7.49 2.83
N LEU A 109 18.69 -8.59 2.39
CA LEU A 109 17.91 -9.48 3.26
C LEU A 109 18.78 -10.07 4.38
N ARG A 110 20.02 -10.45 4.08
CA ARG A 110 20.94 -10.92 5.11
C ARG A 110 21.34 -9.85 6.12
N LEU A 111 21.56 -8.62 5.66
CA LEU A 111 21.80 -7.49 6.56
C LEU A 111 20.59 -7.22 7.46
N LEU A 112 19.39 -7.22 6.88
CA LEU A 112 18.12 -6.97 7.59
C LEU A 112 17.85 -8.01 8.68
N ASN A 113 18.27 -9.27 8.50
CA ASN A 113 18.05 -10.34 9.47
C ASN A 113 18.66 -10.04 10.86
N LYS A 114 19.68 -9.19 10.95
CA LYS A 114 20.27 -8.81 12.25
C LYS A 114 19.34 -7.93 13.08
N LYS A 115 18.62 -7.01 12.45
CA LYS A 115 17.76 -6.02 13.13
C LYS A 115 16.27 -6.36 13.10
N TYR A 116 15.80 -6.97 12.01
CA TYR A 116 14.39 -7.14 11.70
C TYR A 116 13.89 -8.59 11.74
N LYS A 117 14.68 -9.50 12.36
CA LYS A 117 14.24 -10.89 12.55
C LYS A 117 12.91 -10.93 13.27
N GLU A 118 11.92 -11.64 12.69
CA GLU A 118 10.56 -11.82 13.23
C GLU A 118 9.82 -10.49 13.57
N SER A 119 10.12 -9.41 12.82
CA SER A 119 9.62 -8.05 13.13
C SER A 119 8.82 -7.43 11.99
N ILE A 120 8.83 -8.02 10.79
CA ILE A 120 8.14 -7.49 9.61
C ILE A 120 6.69 -7.98 9.62
N ASP A 121 5.73 -7.05 9.54
CA ASP A 121 4.30 -7.36 9.53
C ASP A 121 3.82 -7.80 8.15
N GLY A 122 4.39 -7.23 7.09
CA GLY A 122 4.01 -7.55 5.72
C GLY A 122 5.16 -7.45 4.74
N ILE A 123 5.25 -8.40 3.83
CA ILE A 123 6.15 -8.37 2.67
C ILE A 123 5.30 -8.26 1.42
N TYR A 124 5.51 -7.20 0.64
CA TYR A 124 4.94 -7.07 -0.70
C TYR A 124 6.09 -7.01 -1.70
N ILE A 125 6.07 -7.86 -2.72
CA ILE A 125 7.08 -7.85 -3.78
C ILE A 125 6.45 -7.98 -5.16
N ASP A 126 7.11 -7.34 -6.13
CA ASP A 126 6.81 -7.39 -7.55
C ASP A 126 8.08 -7.82 -8.33
N PRO A 127 8.43 -9.12 -8.30
CA PRO A 127 9.64 -9.60 -8.95
C PRO A 127 9.52 -9.53 -10.48
N PRO A 128 10.63 -9.57 -11.24
CA PRO A 128 10.58 -9.69 -12.69
C PRO A 128 9.77 -10.92 -13.10
N PHE A 129 8.78 -10.74 -14.01
CA PHE A 129 7.87 -11.82 -14.43
C PHE A 129 8.50 -12.86 -15.36
N ASN A 130 9.79 -12.73 -15.69
CA ASN A 130 10.54 -13.63 -16.55
C ASN A 130 9.91 -13.84 -17.96
N SER A 131 9.07 -12.91 -18.39
CA SER A 131 8.37 -12.98 -19.68
C SER A 131 9.18 -12.31 -20.78
N THR A 132 9.06 -12.83 -22.01
CA THR A 132 9.74 -12.29 -23.20
C THR A 132 9.30 -10.89 -23.62
N TYR A 133 8.27 -10.36 -22.99
CA TYR A 133 7.63 -9.08 -23.34
C TYR A 133 7.97 -7.92 -22.39
N SER A 134 8.71 -8.17 -21.32
CA SER A 134 9.15 -7.11 -20.42
C SER A 134 10.57 -6.68 -20.78
N GLU A 135 10.71 -5.54 -21.44
CA GLU A 135 12.00 -4.85 -21.65
C GLU A 135 12.51 -4.23 -20.33
N ILE A 136 12.51 -4.99 -19.25
CA ILE A 136 13.02 -4.52 -17.98
C ILE A 136 14.54 -4.65 -17.98
N LEU A 137 15.24 -3.73 -17.30
CA LEU A 137 16.69 -3.68 -17.09
C LEU A 137 17.28 -4.96 -16.46
N TYR A 138 16.45 -5.85 -15.93
CA TYR A 138 16.84 -7.18 -15.48
C TYR A 138 16.98 -8.12 -16.68
N LYS A 139 17.94 -9.05 -16.64
CA LYS A 139 18.07 -10.12 -17.63
C LYS A 139 16.79 -10.95 -17.65
N ASN A 140 15.87 -10.62 -18.55
CA ASN A 140 14.74 -11.46 -18.89
C ASN A 140 15.24 -12.70 -19.65
N ASN A 141 14.44 -13.76 -19.69
CA ASN A 141 14.77 -15.05 -20.30
C ASN A 141 15.67 -15.97 -19.45
N TYR A 142 15.63 -15.85 -18.13
CA TYR A 142 16.08 -16.95 -17.30
C TYR A 142 15.28 -18.20 -17.65
N LYS A 143 15.95 -19.35 -17.72
CA LYS A 143 15.21 -20.62 -17.68
C LYS A 143 14.36 -20.60 -16.40
N HIS A 144 13.16 -21.17 -16.45
CA HIS A 144 12.26 -21.25 -15.28
C HIS A 144 12.97 -21.70 -14.00
N SER A 145 13.90 -22.69 -14.12
CA SER A 145 14.66 -23.19 -12.98
C SER A 145 15.57 -22.15 -12.36
N ALA A 146 16.25 -21.31 -13.17
CA ALA A 146 17.12 -20.25 -12.64
C ALA A 146 16.31 -19.15 -11.93
N TRP A 147 15.15 -18.79 -12.52
CA TRP A 147 14.23 -17.84 -11.90
C TRP A 147 13.68 -18.37 -10.57
N LEU A 148 13.27 -19.66 -10.53
CA LEU A 148 12.80 -20.31 -9.30
C LEU A 148 13.89 -20.39 -8.24
N SER A 149 15.14 -20.72 -8.59
CA SER A 149 16.25 -20.70 -7.63
C SER A 149 16.47 -19.30 -7.05
N LEU A 150 16.45 -18.25 -7.90
CA LEU A 150 16.54 -16.88 -7.46
C LEU A 150 15.43 -16.54 -6.47
N MET A 151 14.19 -16.87 -6.78
CA MET A 151 13.04 -16.60 -5.91
C MET A 151 13.10 -17.42 -4.62
N GLN A 152 13.48 -18.69 -4.68
CA GLN A 152 13.59 -19.57 -3.52
C GLN A 152 14.53 -18.98 -2.46
N ASP A 153 15.73 -18.56 -2.89
CA ASP A 153 16.72 -18.01 -1.96
C ASP A 153 16.20 -16.75 -1.26
N ARG A 154 15.61 -15.81 -2.01
CA ARG A 154 15.12 -14.54 -1.47
C ARG A 154 13.89 -14.73 -0.59
N ILE A 155 12.93 -15.55 -1.03
CA ILE A 155 11.72 -15.83 -0.25
C ILE A 155 12.07 -16.57 1.04
N SER A 156 12.98 -17.55 0.99
CA SER A 156 13.42 -18.28 2.18
C SER A 156 14.12 -17.36 3.18
N GLN A 157 14.97 -16.44 2.72
CA GLN A 157 15.62 -15.44 3.60
C GLN A 157 14.59 -14.45 4.17
N SER A 158 13.67 -13.97 3.37
CA SER A 158 12.66 -13.00 3.81
C SER A 158 11.66 -13.58 4.81
N ARG A 159 11.41 -14.89 4.77
CA ARG A 159 10.55 -15.57 5.74
C ARG A 159 11.03 -15.40 7.19
N PHE A 160 12.35 -15.41 7.42
CA PHE A 160 12.92 -15.19 8.77
C PHE A 160 12.67 -13.78 9.32
N LEU A 161 12.35 -12.83 8.44
CA LEU A 161 12.03 -11.46 8.84
C LEU A 161 10.57 -11.30 9.27
N LEU A 162 9.65 -12.15 8.75
CA LEU A 162 8.24 -12.07 9.06
C LEU A 162 7.98 -12.38 10.53
N CYS A 163 7.17 -11.54 11.17
CA CYS A 163 6.61 -11.85 12.48
C CYS A 163 5.68 -13.08 12.38
N ARG A 164 5.28 -13.64 13.53
CA ARG A 164 4.47 -14.86 13.59
C ARG A 164 3.16 -14.76 12.79
N GLU A 165 2.51 -13.60 12.81
CA GLU A 165 1.24 -13.32 12.10
C GLU A 165 1.45 -12.69 10.73
N GLY A 166 2.73 -12.47 10.34
CA GLY A 166 3.09 -11.74 9.13
C GLY A 166 2.67 -12.43 7.85
N LEU A 167 2.43 -11.65 6.81
CA LEU A 167 2.03 -12.12 5.49
C LEU A 167 3.05 -11.73 4.43
N ILE A 168 3.20 -12.60 3.43
CA ILE A 168 3.90 -12.27 2.19
C ILE A 168 2.91 -12.27 1.04
N THR A 169 3.02 -11.24 0.21
CA THR A 169 2.17 -11.01 -0.96
C THR A 169 3.07 -10.79 -2.16
N ILE A 170 2.89 -11.59 -3.22
CA ILE A 170 3.71 -11.57 -4.41
C ILE A 170 2.86 -11.30 -5.63
N ALA A 171 3.15 -10.21 -6.34
CA ALA A 171 2.57 -9.92 -7.64
C ALA A 171 3.26 -10.75 -8.73
N ILE A 172 2.50 -11.34 -9.65
CA ILE A 172 3.02 -12.19 -10.73
C ILE A 172 2.04 -12.26 -11.91
N ASP A 173 2.53 -12.53 -13.11
CA ASP A 173 1.71 -12.81 -14.28
C ASP A 173 1.51 -14.33 -14.55
N ASP A 174 0.78 -14.65 -15.61
CA ASP A 174 0.46 -16.03 -16.01
C ASP A 174 1.71 -16.90 -16.25
N TYR A 175 2.84 -16.31 -16.59
CA TYR A 175 4.00 -17.05 -17.08
C TYR A 175 4.70 -17.89 -16.01
N GLU A 176 4.88 -17.30 -14.82
CA GLU A 176 5.56 -17.97 -13.70
C GLU A 176 4.62 -18.28 -12.54
N MET A 177 3.35 -17.80 -12.56
CA MET A 177 2.40 -17.98 -11.47
C MET A 177 2.28 -19.44 -10.98
N PRO A 178 2.09 -20.46 -11.86
CA PRO A 178 1.90 -21.84 -11.38
C PRO A 178 3.14 -22.40 -10.65
N LYS A 179 4.33 -22.03 -11.12
CA LYS A 179 5.59 -22.48 -10.53
C LYS A 179 5.91 -21.76 -9.22
N LEU A 180 5.62 -20.46 -9.19
CA LEU A 180 5.75 -19.67 -7.97
C LEU A 180 4.81 -20.17 -6.88
N TRP A 181 3.58 -20.51 -7.24
CA TRP A 181 2.60 -21.06 -6.30
C TRP A 181 3.08 -22.36 -5.65
N GLU A 182 3.64 -23.29 -6.44
CA GLU A 182 4.25 -24.53 -5.92
C GLU A 182 5.47 -24.25 -5.04
N LEU A 183 6.33 -23.31 -5.44
CA LEU A 183 7.47 -22.90 -4.63
C LEU A 183 7.02 -22.34 -3.27
N MET A 184 6.00 -21.50 -3.25
CA MET A 184 5.46 -20.91 -2.03
C MET A 184 4.86 -21.97 -1.10
N ASN A 185 4.14 -22.96 -1.67
CA ASN A 185 3.64 -24.09 -0.89
C ASN A 185 4.77 -24.93 -0.25
N ASN A 186 5.88 -25.10 -0.95
CA ASN A 186 7.03 -25.81 -0.41
C ASN A 186 7.71 -25.02 0.74
N ILE A 187 7.75 -23.69 0.67
CA ILE A 187 8.39 -22.84 1.68
C ILE A 187 7.48 -22.60 2.88
N PHE A 188 6.19 -22.28 2.66
CA PHE A 188 5.26 -21.86 3.71
C PHE A 188 4.31 -22.97 4.17
N GLY A 189 4.05 -23.98 3.33
CA GLY A 189 3.05 -25.02 3.53
C GLY A 189 1.69 -24.66 2.92
N TYR A 190 0.96 -25.68 2.44
CA TYR A 190 -0.34 -25.53 1.78
C TYR A 190 -1.39 -24.86 2.66
N ASP A 191 -1.40 -25.16 3.95
CA ASP A 191 -2.36 -24.61 4.91
C ASP A 191 -2.19 -23.11 5.16
N ASN A 192 -1.03 -22.57 4.82
CA ASN A 192 -0.71 -21.15 4.93
C ASN A 192 -0.99 -20.36 3.65
N HIS A 193 -1.50 -20.98 2.59
CA HIS A 193 -2.02 -20.27 1.41
C HIS A 193 -3.34 -19.60 1.76
N LEU A 194 -3.33 -18.28 1.90
CA LEU A 194 -4.49 -17.49 2.32
C LEU A 194 -5.39 -17.07 1.15
N GLY A 195 -4.89 -17.16 -0.08
CA GLY A 195 -5.66 -16.87 -1.28
C GLY A 195 -4.83 -16.32 -2.43
N THR A 196 -5.47 -16.28 -3.59
CA THR A 196 -4.94 -15.65 -4.80
C THR A 196 -5.94 -14.64 -5.30
N VAL A 197 -5.48 -13.43 -5.55
CA VAL A 197 -6.28 -12.32 -6.08
C VAL A 197 -5.93 -12.10 -7.56
N THR A 198 -6.94 -12.00 -8.41
CA THR A 198 -6.81 -11.59 -9.81
C THR A 198 -7.09 -10.09 -9.90
N ILE A 199 -6.13 -9.30 -10.37
CA ILE A 199 -6.22 -7.85 -10.44
C ILE A 199 -6.24 -7.40 -11.90
N ARG A 200 -7.24 -6.66 -12.31
CA ARG A 200 -7.33 -6.09 -13.66
C ARG A 200 -6.44 -4.85 -13.79
N VAL A 201 -5.20 -5.05 -14.23
CA VAL A 201 -4.18 -3.99 -14.35
C VAL A 201 -4.14 -3.31 -15.70
N ASN A 202 -4.65 -3.95 -16.75
CA ASN A 202 -4.69 -3.41 -18.11
C ASN A 202 -6.06 -3.63 -18.77
N PRO A 203 -7.04 -2.75 -18.56
CA PRO A 203 -8.39 -2.92 -19.10
C PRO A 203 -8.47 -3.03 -20.63
N LYS A 204 -7.50 -2.48 -21.36
CA LYS A 204 -7.43 -2.52 -22.82
C LYS A 204 -6.88 -3.86 -23.36
N GLY A 205 -6.25 -4.65 -22.51
CA GLY A 205 -5.59 -5.90 -22.87
C GLY A 205 -4.28 -5.72 -23.68
N ARG A 206 -3.49 -6.78 -23.72
CA ARG A 206 -2.32 -6.84 -24.62
C ARG A 206 -2.75 -7.63 -25.86
N MET A 207 -2.69 -7.02 -27.03
CA MET A 207 -2.99 -7.72 -28.28
C MET A 207 -1.94 -8.78 -28.55
N THR A 208 -2.38 -10.04 -28.65
CA THR A 208 -1.54 -11.19 -28.97
C THR A 208 -2.17 -11.93 -30.14
N ALA A 209 -1.41 -12.23 -31.18
CA ALA A 209 -1.93 -12.84 -32.42
C ALA A 209 -2.49 -14.26 -32.25
N ARG A 210 -2.15 -14.98 -31.17
CA ARG A 210 -2.50 -16.40 -30.97
C ARG A 210 -2.98 -16.78 -29.58
N LYS A 211 -3.09 -15.84 -28.63
CA LYS A 211 -3.45 -16.12 -27.23
C LYS A 211 -4.60 -15.23 -26.80
N ILE A 212 -5.26 -15.61 -25.72
CA ILE A 212 -6.22 -14.75 -25.03
C ILE A 212 -5.50 -13.48 -24.58
N SER A 213 -6.10 -12.31 -24.82
CA SER A 213 -5.54 -11.03 -24.39
C SER A 213 -5.52 -10.95 -22.86
N ALA A 214 -4.34 -10.92 -22.26
CA ALA A 214 -4.20 -10.79 -20.82
C ALA A 214 -4.52 -9.34 -20.39
N VAL A 215 -5.45 -9.21 -19.45
CA VAL A 215 -5.88 -7.93 -18.87
C VAL A 215 -5.55 -7.83 -17.38
N HIS A 216 -5.00 -8.90 -16.81
CA HIS A 216 -4.82 -9.07 -15.37
C HIS A 216 -3.41 -9.51 -15.00
N GLU A 217 -3.15 -9.43 -13.73
CA GLU A 217 -2.03 -10.03 -13.01
C GLU A 217 -2.60 -10.71 -11.75
N TYR A 218 -1.79 -11.55 -11.12
CA TYR A 218 -2.14 -12.21 -9.88
C TYR A 218 -1.40 -11.61 -8.71
N THR A 219 -2.01 -11.73 -7.54
CA THR A 219 -1.36 -11.53 -6.25
C THR A 219 -1.57 -12.79 -5.43
N ILE A 220 -0.48 -13.48 -5.08
CA ILE A 220 -0.51 -14.69 -4.26
C ILE A 220 -0.18 -14.29 -2.82
N VAL A 221 -1.01 -14.73 -1.85
CA VAL A 221 -0.88 -14.38 -0.45
C VAL A 221 -0.62 -15.61 0.40
N PHE A 222 0.45 -15.59 1.18
CA PHE A 222 0.80 -16.62 2.15
C PHE A 222 1.00 -16.03 3.54
N GLY A 223 0.58 -16.77 4.55
CA GLY A 223 0.89 -16.49 5.95
C GLY A 223 2.19 -17.15 6.39
N ASN A 224 2.86 -16.57 7.38
CA ASN A 224 4.06 -17.17 7.97
C ASN A 224 3.74 -18.37 8.87
N SER A 225 2.54 -18.40 9.46
CA SER A 225 2.07 -19.45 10.35
C SER A 225 0.54 -19.57 10.37
N GLU A 226 0.02 -20.54 11.12
CA GLU A 226 -1.43 -20.74 11.40
C GLU A 226 -2.14 -19.53 12.04
N TYR A 227 -1.39 -18.59 12.61
CA TYR A 227 -1.91 -17.35 13.20
C TYR A 227 -2.06 -16.21 12.19
N SER A 228 -1.57 -16.42 10.99
CA SER A 228 -1.67 -15.45 9.89
C SER A 228 -3.07 -15.48 9.28
N TYR A 229 -3.67 -14.33 9.02
CA TYR A 229 -4.97 -14.20 8.35
C TYR A 229 -5.10 -12.88 7.62
N ILE A 230 -5.92 -12.87 6.57
CA ILE A 230 -6.24 -11.65 5.81
C ILE A 230 -7.06 -10.69 6.66
N LYS A 231 -6.60 -9.46 6.79
CA LYS A 231 -7.32 -8.40 7.51
C LYS A 231 -8.48 -7.88 6.66
N LYS A 232 -9.54 -7.40 7.32
CA LYS A 232 -10.63 -6.70 6.63
C LYS A 232 -10.16 -5.33 6.16
N LEU A 233 -10.54 -4.97 4.94
CA LEU A 233 -10.29 -3.63 4.43
C LEU A 233 -11.19 -2.62 5.14
N PRO A 234 -10.67 -1.46 5.56
CA PRO A 234 -11.47 -0.43 6.20
C PRO A 234 -12.57 0.08 5.27
N VAL A 235 -13.72 0.40 5.83
CA VAL A 235 -14.84 1.01 5.12
C VAL A 235 -14.93 2.47 5.52
N ASN A 236 -14.80 3.37 4.55
CA ASN A 236 -15.13 4.77 4.75
C ASN A 236 -16.63 4.97 4.52
N PRO A 237 -17.43 5.26 5.55
CA PRO A 237 -18.86 5.47 5.41
C PRO A 237 -19.22 6.76 4.66
N GLU A 238 -18.31 7.75 4.59
CA GLU A 238 -18.49 9.00 3.85
C GLU A 238 -18.37 8.80 2.34
N ASP A 239 -17.75 7.72 1.90
CA ASP A 239 -17.65 7.37 0.49
C ASP A 239 -19.06 7.03 -0.06
N LYS A 240 -19.52 7.85 -0.99
CA LYS A 240 -20.85 7.72 -1.63
C LYS A 240 -21.06 6.36 -2.33
N THR A 241 -19.99 5.68 -2.73
CA THR A 241 -20.07 4.36 -3.36
C THR A 241 -20.56 3.29 -2.38
N HIS A 242 -20.36 3.48 -1.09
CA HIS A 242 -20.77 2.56 -0.04
C HIS A 242 -22.25 2.71 0.37
N ASN A 243 -22.94 3.78 -0.07
CA ASN A 243 -24.36 4.06 0.22
C ASN A 243 -24.74 4.14 1.71
N TYR A 244 -23.78 4.38 2.61
CA TYR A 244 -24.09 4.67 4.02
C TYR A 244 -24.79 6.02 4.17
N LYS A 245 -25.59 6.14 5.21
CA LYS A 245 -26.29 7.36 5.58
C LYS A 245 -26.19 7.58 7.09
N LEU A 246 -26.22 8.83 7.52
CA LEU A 246 -26.36 9.19 8.94
C LEU A 246 -27.83 9.14 9.35
N ASP A 247 -28.12 8.59 10.51
CA ASP A 247 -29.42 8.75 11.17
C ASP A 247 -29.51 10.06 11.95
N GLU A 248 -30.64 10.29 12.62
CA GLU A 248 -30.88 11.46 13.46
C GLU A 248 -29.95 11.60 14.66
N ASN A 249 -29.28 10.52 15.07
CA ASN A 249 -28.32 10.49 16.17
C ASN A 249 -26.87 10.60 15.70
N GLY A 250 -26.65 10.78 14.39
CA GLY A 250 -25.32 10.82 13.78
C GLY A 250 -24.65 9.45 13.65
N VAL A 251 -25.41 8.35 13.69
CA VAL A 251 -24.89 6.99 13.54
C VAL A 251 -25.02 6.54 12.08
N TRP A 252 -23.93 6.02 11.51
CA TRP A 252 -23.92 5.51 10.16
C TRP A 252 -24.72 4.21 10.03
N TYR A 253 -25.56 4.12 9.02
CA TYR A 253 -26.32 2.92 8.67
C TYR A 253 -26.36 2.68 7.15
N LEU A 254 -26.54 1.45 6.75
CA LEU A 254 -26.77 1.04 5.37
C LEU A 254 -28.28 0.83 5.15
N PRO A 255 -28.92 1.53 4.16
CA PRO A 255 -30.29 1.24 3.77
C PRO A 255 -30.39 -0.14 3.12
N VAL A 256 -31.02 -1.11 3.78
CA VAL A 256 -31.17 -2.48 3.26
C VAL A 256 -32.62 -2.78 2.98
N ASN A 257 -32.92 -3.32 1.79
CA ASN A 257 -34.25 -3.80 1.47
C ASN A 257 -34.59 -4.99 2.39
N LEU A 258 -35.74 -4.91 3.04
CA LEU A 258 -36.19 -5.91 4.00
C LEU A 258 -36.48 -7.28 3.34
N ARG A 259 -36.89 -7.29 2.04
CA ARG A 259 -37.04 -8.52 1.27
C ARG A 259 -35.68 -9.17 1.03
N LYS A 260 -35.55 -10.44 1.42
CA LYS A 260 -34.34 -11.22 1.13
C LYS A 260 -34.29 -11.53 -0.38
N GLN A 261 -33.10 -11.56 -0.95
CA GLN A 261 -32.84 -11.92 -2.35
C GLN A 261 -31.90 -13.12 -2.40
N GLY A 262 -31.90 -13.84 -3.53
CA GLY A 262 -31.06 -15.01 -3.74
C GLY A 262 -31.81 -16.34 -3.59
N VAL A 263 -31.15 -17.45 -3.88
CA VAL A 263 -31.74 -18.80 -3.92
C VAL A 263 -32.34 -19.19 -2.57
N ASP A 264 -31.66 -18.88 -1.47
CA ASP A 264 -32.13 -19.19 -0.09
C ASP A 264 -33.21 -18.21 0.40
N SER A 265 -33.82 -17.44 -0.46
CA SER A 265 -34.89 -16.49 -0.10
C SER A 265 -36.28 -16.98 -0.50
N GLU A 266 -36.45 -18.15 -1.09
CA GLU A 266 -37.72 -18.72 -1.43
C GLU A 266 -38.59 -18.96 -0.20
N ALA A 267 -39.82 -18.52 -0.30
CA ALA A 267 -40.77 -18.64 0.82
C ALA A 267 -41.51 -19.96 0.85
N GLU A 268 -41.59 -20.67 -0.28
CA GLU A 268 -42.35 -21.90 -0.44
C GLU A 268 -41.45 -23.13 -0.37
N ARG A 269 -41.78 -24.10 0.48
CA ARG A 269 -41.06 -25.37 0.57
C ARG A 269 -41.55 -26.33 -0.51
N ALA A 270 -40.82 -27.41 -0.73
CA ALA A 270 -41.17 -28.45 -1.71
C ALA A 270 -42.56 -29.09 -1.48
N ASP A 271 -43.06 -29.05 -0.27
CA ASP A 271 -44.40 -29.53 0.13
C ASP A 271 -45.50 -28.47 -0.03
N GLY A 272 -45.17 -27.29 -0.57
CA GLY A 272 -46.11 -26.17 -0.77
C GLY A 272 -46.36 -25.33 0.50
N THR A 273 -45.75 -25.66 1.65
CA THR A 273 -45.90 -24.82 2.84
C THR A 273 -45.06 -23.57 2.78
N LEU A 274 -45.56 -22.46 3.37
CA LEU A 274 -44.85 -21.19 3.43
C LEU A 274 -44.06 -21.07 4.72
N LEU A 275 -42.89 -20.45 4.60
CA LEU A 275 -42.04 -20.14 5.74
C LEU A 275 -42.64 -19.03 6.60
N ASP A 276 -42.42 -19.04 7.92
CA ASP A 276 -42.93 -18.04 8.88
C ASP A 276 -42.52 -16.57 8.54
N ARG A 277 -41.45 -16.42 7.78
CA ARG A 277 -41.00 -15.10 7.31
C ARG A 277 -41.64 -14.61 6.01
N TYR A 278 -42.68 -15.32 5.53
CA TYR A 278 -43.58 -14.86 4.49
C TYR A 278 -44.89 -14.39 5.13
N TYR A 279 -44.98 -13.07 5.37
CA TYR A 279 -46.14 -12.45 6.01
C TYR A 279 -46.38 -11.06 5.41
N PRO A 280 -47.62 -10.53 5.51
CA PRO A 280 -47.93 -9.18 5.04
C PRO A 280 -47.39 -8.11 5.98
N ILE A 281 -46.84 -7.04 5.41
CA ILE A 281 -46.61 -5.76 6.07
C ILE A 281 -47.64 -4.78 5.52
N TYR A 282 -48.34 -4.12 6.41
CA TYR A 282 -49.38 -3.12 6.07
C TYR A 282 -48.79 -1.72 6.14
N TYR A 283 -49.16 -0.88 5.20
CA TYR A 283 -48.64 0.48 5.05
C TYR A 283 -49.77 1.47 4.73
N ASP A 284 -49.70 2.64 5.31
CA ASP A 284 -50.57 3.77 4.94
C ASP A 284 -49.72 4.89 4.34
N PRO A 285 -49.86 5.16 3.00
CA PRO A 285 -49.08 6.18 2.34
C PRO A 285 -49.37 7.61 2.80
N LYS A 286 -50.54 7.86 3.45
CA LYS A 286 -50.92 9.19 3.94
C LYS A 286 -50.23 9.54 5.25
N SER A 287 -50.21 8.59 6.17
CA SER A 287 -49.60 8.77 7.51
C SER A 287 -48.18 8.26 7.62
N GLY A 288 -47.69 7.46 6.65
CA GLY A 288 -46.39 6.77 6.73
C GLY A 288 -46.38 5.58 7.69
N LEU A 289 -47.51 5.21 8.30
CA LEU A 289 -47.61 4.14 9.29
C LEU A 289 -47.33 2.79 8.68
N VAL A 290 -46.49 2.01 9.38
CA VAL A 290 -46.17 0.61 9.05
C VAL A 290 -46.57 -0.29 10.20
N SER A 291 -47.22 -1.41 9.92
CA SER A 291 -47.61 -2.41 10.92
C SER A 291 -47.71 -3.80 10.37
N THR A 292 -47.40 -4.79 11.19
CA THR A 292 -47.68 -6.21 10.89
C THR A 292 -48.95 -6.73 11.54
N LYS A 293 -49.56 -5.97 12.44
CA LYS A 293 -50.74 -6.32 13.24
C LYS A 293 -52.01 -5.60 12.75
N ARG A 294 -51.87 -4.30 12.51
CA ARG A 294 -53.00 -3.44 12.10
C ARG A 294 -53.11 -3.41 10.57
N LYS A 295 -54.24 -3.83 10.03
CA LYS A 295 -54.51 -3.77 8.60
C LYS A 295 -54.62 -2.29 8.16
N LEU A 296 -53.84 -1.90 7.16
CA LEU A 296 -53.74 -0.56 6.58
C LEU A 296 -54.05 -0.64 5.08
N PRO A 297 -54.27 0.52 4.39
CA PRO A 297 -54.69 0.54 3.00
C PRO A 297 -53.84 -0.25 2.02
N VAL A 298 -52.54 -0.29 2.19
CA VAL A 298 -51.61 -1.03 1.33
C VAL A 298 -51.08 -2.28 2.03
N THR A 299 -51.12 -3.40 1.30
CA THR A 299 -50.52 -4.67 1.75
C THR A 299 -49.27 -4.94 0.94
N ILE A 300 -48.11 -5.07 1.61
CA ILE A 300 -46.83 -5.35 0.98
C ILE A 300 -46.44 -6.77 1.34
N LEU A 301 -46.23 -7.61 0.32
CA LEU A 301 -45.70 -8.98 0.46
C LEU A 301 -44.27 -9.04 -0.11
N PRO A 302 -43.43 -9.96 0.38
CA PRO A 302 -42.07 -10.11 -0.13
C PRO A 302 -42.06 -10.87 -1.46
N ILE A 303 -42.62 -10.27 -2.50
CA ILE A 303 -42.65 -10.81 -3.85
C ILE A 303 -41.59 -10.10 -4.69
N ASP A 304 -40.82 -10.85 -5.47
CA ASP A 304 -39.82 -10.25 -6.36
C ASP A 304 -40.45 -9.79 -7.71
N ASN A 305 -39.63 -9.11 -8.54
CA ASN A 305 -40.10 -8.55 -9.80
C ASN A 305 -40.57 -9.61 -10.84
N ASN A 306 -40.24 -10.90 -10.57
CA ASN A 306 -40.67 -12.04 -11.40
C ASN A 306 -41.90 -12.76 -10.81
N GLY A 307 -42.48 -12.23 -9.74
CA GLY A 307 -43.63 -12.80 -9.07
C GLY A 307 -43.30 -13.94 -8.07
N HIS A 308 -42.04 -14.23 -7.80
CA HIS A 308 -41.68 -15.29 -6.87
C HIS A 308 -41.87 -14.82 -5.43
N LYS A 309 -42.44 -15.70 -4.61
CA LYS A 309 -42.59 -15.49 -3.17
C LYS A 309 -41.22 -15.62 -2.46
N ARG A 310 -40.81 -14.55 -1.82
CA ARG A 310 -39.56 -14.45 -1.07
C ARG A 310 -39.85 -14.34 0.43
N ILE A 311 -38.84 -14.36 1.27
CA ILE A 311 -38.98 -14.13 2.70
C ILE A 311 -38.48 -12.73 3.11
N TRP A 312 -38.99 -12.23 4.23
CA TRP A 312 -38.41 -11.06 4.88
C TRP A 312 -37.11 -11.42 5.61
N ARG A 313 -36.22 -10.46 5.75
CA ARG A 313 -34.95 -10.62 6.51
C ARG A 313 -35.15 -10.67 8.02
N ARG A 314 -36.32 -10.26 8.49
CA ARG A 314 -36.68 -10.21 9.91
C ARG A 314 -37.98 -10.97 10.15
N SER A 315 -38.16 -11.44 11.37
CA SER A 315 -39.40 -12.06 11.82
C SER A 315 -40.48 -11.01 12.07
N LYS A 316 -41.74 -11.42 12.07
CA LYS A 316 -42.92 -10.55 12.15
C LYS A 316 -42.96 -9.73 13.46
N ASP A 317 -42.55 -10.35 14.56
CA ASP A 317 -42.61 -9.80 15.91
C ASP A 317 -41.70 -8.59 16.17
N VAL A 318 -40.59 -8.47 15.38
CA VAL A 318 -39.64 -7.35 15.57
C VAL A 318 -39.94 -6.15 14.66
N ILE A 319 -40.84 -6.26 13.68
CA ILE A 319 -41.08 -5.19 12.68
C ILE A 319 -41.73 -3.95 13.29
N ASP A 320 -42.78 -4.14 14.08
CA ASP A 320 -43.49 -3.03 14.71
C ASP A 320 -42.56 -2.27 15.70
N ASP A 321 -41.70 -3.00 16.43
CA ASP A 321 -40.72 -2.42 17.34
C ASP A 321 -39.62 -1.64 16.57
N MET A 322 -39.13 -2.19 15.45
CA MET A 322 -38.18 -1.49 14.57
C MET A 322 -38.79 -0.23 13.97
N TYR A 323 -40.07 -0.30 13.61
CA TYR A 323 -40.78 0.90 13.13
C TYR A 323 -40.91 1.96 14.22
N ALA A 324 -41.25 1.56 15.45
CA ALA A 324 -41.34 2.48 16.59
C ALA A 324 -40.00 3.17 16.92
N ARG A 325 -38.87 2.51 16.65
CA ARG A 325 -37.53 3.10 16.80
C ARG A 325 -37.08 3.89 15.56
N GLY A 326 -37.91 4.07 14.53
CA GLY A 326 -37.55 4.77 13.29
C GLY A 326 -36.51 4.04 12.43
N GLU A 327 -36.39 2.72 12.60
CA GLU A 327 -35.44 1.89 11.87
C GLU A 327 -36.01 1.31 10.56
N ILE A 328 -37.32 1.38 10.34
CA ILE A 328 -38.02 0.88 9.14
C ILE A 328 -38.75 2.01 8.45
N TRP A 329 -38.71 2.02 7.13
CA TRP A 329 -39.52 2.92 6.29
C TRP A 329 -39.94 2.23 4.99
N VAL A 330 -40.92 2.77 4.35
CA VAL A 330 -41.39 2.35 3.03
C VAL A 330 -41.02 3.39 1.99
N LYS A 331 -40.55 2.95 0.85
CA LYS A 331 -40.26 3.78 -0.32
C LYS A 331 -40.98 3.23 -1.55
N GLU A 332 -41.54 4.11 -2.33
CA GLU A 332 -42.07 3.76 -3.65
C GLU A 332 -40.91 3.69 -4.66
N VAL A 333 -40.81 2.57 -5.36
CA VAL A 333 -39.78 2.32 -6.37
C VAL A 333 -40.46 1.73 -7.59
N LYS A 334 -40.46 2.48 -8.70
CA LYS A 334 -41.09 2.09 -9.97
C LYS A 334 -42.59 1.70 -9.84
N GLY A 335 -43.34 2.45 -9.01
CA GLY A 335 -44.76 2.20 -8.77
C GLY A 335 -45.09 1.09 -7.76
N GLU A 336 -44.07 0.49 -7.11
CA GLU A 336 -44.25 -0.52 -6.08
C GLU A 336 -43.70 -0.03 -4.74
N TYR A 337 -44.40 -0.36 -3.65
CA TYR A 337 -43.91 -0.07 -2.30
C TYR A 337 -42.94 -1.12 -1.82
N GLN A 338 -41.75 -0.69 -1.46
CA GLN A 338 -40.68 -1.54 -0.91
C GLN A 338 -40.31 -1.12 0.51
N VAL A 339 -40.09 -2.11 1.38
CA VAL A 339 -39.75 -1.90 2.78
C VAL A 339 -38.25 -1.93 2.93
N TYR A 340 -37.69 -0.94 3.60
CA TYR A 340 -36.26 -0.83 3.92
C TYR A 340 -36.07 -0.75 5.43
N PHE A 341 -34.87 -1.13 5.88
CA PHE A 341 -34.49 -0.94 7.28
C PHE A 341 -33.07 -0.38 7.39
N LYS A 342 -32.78 0.28 8.53
CA LYS A 342 -31.46 0.76 8.90
C LYS A 342 -30.63 -0.42 9.39
N PHE A 343 -29.55 -0.75 8.67
CA PHE A 343 -28.61 -1.78 9.10
C PHE A 343 -27.38 -1.09 9.69
N TYR A 344 -27.23 -1.16 11.01
CA TYR A 344 -26.11 -0.58 11.76
C TYR A 344 -24.93 -1.55 11.84
N GLY A 345 -24.37 -1.94 10.70
CA GLY A 345 -23.29 -2.90 10.63
C GLY A 345 -22.48 -2.75 9.36
N GLY A 346 -21.45 -3.57 9.23
CA GLY A 346 -20.56 -3.58 8.05
C GLY A 346 -19.47 -2.51 8.09
N LEU A 347 -19.36 -1.70 9.15
CA LEU A 347 -18.28 -0.74 9.36
C LEU A 347 -17.02 -1.39 9.98
N ASP A 348 -17.13 -2.62 10.43
CA ASP A 348 -16.02 -3.43 10.93
C ASP A 348 -15.05 -3.89 9.83
N GLY A 349 -15.30 -3.47 8.59
CA GLY A 349 -14.50 -3.73 7.41
C GLY A 349 -15.11 -4.73 6.42
N LYS A 350 -14.59 -4.72 5.21
CA LYS A 350 -14.96 -5.64 4.12
C LYS A 350 -13.91 -6.73 3.97
N MET A 351 -14.34 -7.98 3.79
CA MET A 351 -13.44 -9.06 3.39
C MET A 351 -12.85 -8.76 2.01
N LEU A 352 -11.57 -9.05 1.87
CA LEU A 352 -10.88 -8.98 0.58
C LEU A 352 -11.55 -9.93 -0.42
N GLN A 353 -11.78 -9.45 -1.63
CA GLN A 353 -12.33 -10.28 -2.72
C GLN A 353 -11.20 -10.82 -3.59
N SER A 354 -11.42 -11.99 -4.19
CA SER A 354 -10.43 -12.64 -5.07
C SER A 354 -10.31 -12.02 -6.46
N ILE A 355 -11.16 -11.05 -6.81
CA ILE A 355 -11.11 -10.34 -8.10
C ILE A 355 -11.23 -8.84 -7.83
N TRP A 356 -10.23 -8.09 -8.31
CA TRP A 356 -10.22 -6.62 -8.24
C TRP A 356 -10.36 -6.04 -9.64
N VAL A 357 -11.41 -5.28 -9.83
CA VAL A 357 -11.75 -4.65 -11.11
C VAL A 357 -11.81 -3.13 -11.02
N ASP A 358 -11.43 -2.57 -9.88
CA ASP A 358 -11.41 -1.14 -9.65
C ASP A 358 -10.55 -0.45 -10.71
N PRO A 359 -11.02 0.65 -11.32
CA PRO A 359 -10.25 1.38 -12.33
C PRO A 359 -8.88 1.83 -11.83
N GLU A 360 -8.76 2.13 -10.54
CA GLU A 360 -7.53 2.57 -9.87
C GLU A 360 -6.44 1.49 -9.80
N CYS A 361 -6.78 0.23 -10.10
CA CYS A 361 -5.79 -0.84 -10.27
C CYS A 361 -5.04 -0.76 -11.61
N SER A 362 -5.46 0.09 -12.56
CA SER A 362 -4.83 0.23 -13.87
C SER A 362 -3.39 0.73 -13.75
N ALA A 363 -2.43 -0.08 -14.21
CA ALA A 363 -1.01 0.27 -14.16
C ALA A 363 -0.67 1.47 -15.06
N SER A 364 -1.34 1.63 -16.21
CA SER A 364 -1.11 2.75 -17.13
C SER A 364 -1.65 4.07 -16.59
N ASP A 365 -2.91 4.07 -16.10
CA ASP A 365 -3.57 5.31 -15.68
C ASP A 365 -3.20 5.72 -14.25
N TYR A 366 -2.99 4.76 -13.36
CA TYR A 366 -2.72 5.00 -11.94
C TYR A 366 -1.33 4.53 -11.48
N GLY A 367 -0.55 3.87 -12.34
CA GLY A 367 0.87 3.61 -12.13
C GLY A 367 1.74 4.62 -12.87
N THR A 368 1.85 4.46 -14.20
CA THR A 368 2.74 5.27 -15.06
C THR A 368 2.38 6.76 -15.03
N LYS A 369 1.09 7.09 -15.15
CA LYS A 369 0.65 8.50 -15.16
C LYS A 369 0.93 9.20 -13.83
N ILE A 370 0.71 8.51 -12.69
CA ILE A 370 1.02 9.07 -11.37
C ILE A 370 2.53 9.29 -11.23
N LEU A 371 3.35 8.29 -11.59
CA LEU A 371 4.80 8.43 -11.52
C LEU A 371 5.32 9.59 -12.38
N ASN A 372 4.83 9.71 -13.62
CA ASN A 372 5.18 10.80 -14.53
C ASN A 372 4.76 12.17 -13.99
N ASN A 373 3.60 12.26 -13.34
CA ASN A 373 3.19 13.50 -12.68
C ASN A 373 4.11 13.88 -11.53
N ILE A 374 4.57 12.90 -10.75
CA ILE A 374 5.50 13.12 -9.64
C ILE A 374 6.88 13.56 -10.16
N LEU A 375 7.44 12.84 -11.12
CA LEU A 375 8.81 13.07 -11.58
C LEU A 375 8.92 14.19 -12.65
N GLY A 376 7.82 14.52 -13.32
CA GLY A 376 7.80 15.57 -14.37
C GLY A 376 8.31 15.11 -15.73
N GLU A 377 8.76 13.88 -15.86
CA GLU A 377 9.31 13.30 -17.08
C GLU A 377 8.58 12.02 -17.45
N ARG A 378 8.53 11.73 -18.75
CA ARG A 378 7.93 10.51 -19.27
C ARG A 378 9.01 9.41 -19.36
N GLU A 379 8.60 8.17 -19.13
CA GLU A 379 9.37 6.96 -19.46
C GLU A 379 10.67 6.74 -18.67
N ARG A 380 10.85 7.39 -17.51
CA ARG A 380 11.99 7.10 -16.63
C ARG A 380 11.94 5.69 -16.02
N PHE A 381 10.75 5.09 -15.93
CA PHE A 381 10.55 3.74 -15.41
C PHE A 381 9.36 3.08 -16.09
N LEU A 382 9.57 1.86 -16.61
CA LEU A 382 8.55 1.09 -17.30
C LEU A 382 7.70 0.29 -16.29
N TYR A 383 6.39 0.32 -16.48
CA TYR A 383 5.41 -0.51 -15.76
C TYR A 383 5.38 -0.36 -14.21
N PRO A 384 5.35 0.86 -13.64
CA PRO A 384 5.17 1.02 -12.22
C PRO A 384 3.80 0.51 -11.80
N LYS A 385 3.71 -0.15 -10.64
CA LYS A 385 2.42 -0.58 -10.07
C LYS A 385 1.59 0.63 -9.67
N ALA A 386 0.26 0.45 -9.70
CA ALA A 386 -0.67 1.45 -9.17
C ALA A 386 -0.61 1.50 -7.63
N PRO A 387 -0.39 2.66 -6.99
CA PRO A 387 -0.36 2.77 -5.54
C PRO A 387 -1.62 2.22 -4.86
N PHE A 388 -2.79 2.39 -5.48
CA PHE A 388 -4.06 1.86 -4.96
C PHE A 388 -4.00 0.34 -4.74
N ALA A 389 -3.57 -0.44 -5.73
CA ALA A 389 -3.48 -1.89 -5.61
C ALA A 389 -2.50 -2.31 -4.51
N VAL A 390 -1.37 -1.61 -4.37
CA VAL A 390 -0.39 -1.86 -3.30
C VAL A 390 -0.95 -1.49 -1.93
N LYS A 391 -1.68 -0.38 -1.79
CA LYS A 391 -2.38 0.01 -0.55
C LYS A 391 -3.37 -1.07 -0.10
N GLN A 392 -4.19 -1.60 -1.01
CA GLN A 392 -5.13 -2.69 -0.69
C GLN A 392 -4.41 -3.94 -0.16
N ASN A 393 -3.27 -4.29 -0.78
CA ASN A 393 -2.44 -5.40 -0.30
C ASN A 393 -1.87 -5.14 1.11
N ILE A 394 -1.34 -3.93 1.38
CA ILE A 394 -0.81 -3.56 2.69
C ILE A 394 -1.90 -3.63 3.77
N LEU A 395 -3.07 -3.09 3.51
CA LEU A 395 -4.22 -3.14 4.43
C LEU A 395 -4.70 -4.57 4.68
N ALA A 396 -4.64 -5.45 3.66
CA ALA A 396 -4.97 -6.87 3.81
C ALA A 396 -3.92 -7.62 4.64
N MET A 397 -2.65 -7.19 4.60
CA MET A 397 -1.58 -7.80 5.38
C MET A 397 -1.59 -7.38 6.86
N SER A 398 -1.90 -6.13 7.15
CA SER A 398 -1.84 -5.63 8.53
C SER A 398 -2.83 -4.48 8.77
N ASP A 399 -3.57 -4.57 9.86
CA ASP A 399 -4.42 -3.50 10.39
C ASP A 399 -3.70 -2.59 11.40
N LYS A 400 -2.42 -2.89 11.70
CA LYS A 400 -1.58 -2.07 12.58
C LYS A 400 -1.21 -0.75 11.90
N ARG A 401 -1.45 0.36 12.59
CA ARG A 401 -1.05 1.70 12.12
C ARG A 401 0.46 1.97 12.23
N ASN A 402 1.20 1.09 12.86
CA ASN A 402 2.66 1.12 13.00
C ASN A 402 3.34 -0.10 12.35
N ALA A 403 2.67 -0.80 11.43
CA ALA A 403 3.20 -1.96 10.73
C ALA A 403 4.51 -1.64 10.00
N VAL A 404 5.40 -2.62 9.93
CA VAL A 404 6.62 -2.55 9.12
C VAL A 404 6.43 -3.36 7.84
N ILE A 405 6.54 -2.69 6.70
CA ILE A 405 6.34 -3.25 5.36
C ILE A 405 7.67 -3.33 4.63
N LEU A 406 8.01 -4.51 4.13
CA LEU A 406 9.23 -4.76 3.35
C LEU A 406 8.89 -5.01 1.88
N ASP A 407 9.65 -4.36 0.99
CA ASP A 407 9.67 -4.65 -0.43
C ASP A 407 11.13 -4.74 -0.93
N TYR A 408 11.55 -5.94 -1.28
CA TYR A 408 12.91 -6.18 -1.77
C TYR A 408 13.02 -6.36 -3.29
N PHE A 409 11.97 -5.93 -4.00
CA PHE A 409 11.94 -5.66 -5.43
C PHE A 409 11.26 -4.30 -5.66
N ALA A 410 11.77 -3.27 -4.99
CA ALA A 410 11.06 -2.00 -4.82
C ALA A 410 10.78 -1.26 -6.13
N GLY A 411 11.56 -1.52 -7.17
CA GLY A 411 11.38 -0.88 -8.47
C GLY A 411 11.29 0.64 -8.35
N SER A 412 10.20 1.21 -8.80
CA SER A 412 9.97 2.66 -8.71
C SER A 412 9.60 3.17 -7.32
N GLY A 413 9.55 2.32 -6.27
CA GLY A 413 9.20 2.72 -4.89
C GLY A 413 7.68 2.85 -4.63
N THR A 414 6.84 2.10 -5.35
CA THR A 414 5.38 2.18 -5.17
C THR A 414 4.93 1.78 -3.77
N THR A 415 5.60 0.81 -3.15
CA THR A 415 5.29 0.35 -1.78
C THR A 415 5.53 1.45 -0.75
N GLY A 416 6.65 2.17 -0.83
CA GLY A 416 6.91 3.31 0.05
C GLY A 416 5.90 4.44 -0.14
N HIS A 417 5.52 4.73 -1.39
CA HIS A 417 4.45 5.69 -1.71
C HIS A 417 3.12 5.27 -1.07
N ALA A 418 2.72 4.01 -1.23
CA ALA A 418 1.48 3.48 -0.66
C ALA A 418 1.46 3.57 0.89
N VAL A 419 2.59 3.28 1.55
CA VAL A 419 2.71 3.42 3.01
C VAL A 419 2.58 4.88 3.46
N LEU A 420 3.23 5.81 2.76
CA LEU A 420 3.13 7.26 3.05
C LEU A 420 1.71 7.78 2.86
N ASP A 421 1.00 7.33 1.82
CA ASP A 421 -0.40 7.67 1.59
C ASP A 421 -1.30 7.15 2.71
N LEU A 422 -1.15 5.88 3.12
CA LEU A 422 -1.90 5.31 4.23
C LEU A 422 -1.67 6.08 5.54
N ASN A 423 -0.41 6.44 5.84
CA ASN A 423 -0.09 7.22 7.03
C ASN A 423 -0.73 8.62 6.98
N ARG A 424 -0.83 9.22 5.80
CA ARG A 424 -1.50 10.51 5.59
C ARG A 424 -3.03 10.39 5.77
N GLU A 425 -3.62 9.30 5.28
CA GLU A 425 -5.07 9.06 5.33
C GLU A 425 -5.60 8.77 6.75
N ASP A 426 -4.85 7.99 7.54
CA ASP A 426 -5.32 7.54 8.85
C ASP A 426 -4.46 8.00 10.04
N SER A 427 -3.52 8.92 9.81
CA SER A 427 -2.54 9.41 10.80
C SER A 427 -1.73 8.27 11.42
N GLY A 428 -1.45 7.24 10.65
CA GLY A 428 -0.63 6.11 11.05
C GLY A 428 0.86 6.43 11.05
N ASN A 429 1.65 5.51 11.60
CA ASN A 429 3.10 5.57 11.64
C ASN A 429 3.72 4.26 11.11
N ARG A 430 3.17 3.75 9.99
CA ARG A 430 3.72 2.57 9.32
C ARG A 430 5.09 2.90 8.78
N LYS A 431 5.96 1.90 8.81
CA LYS A 431 7.34 1.99 8.31
C LYS A 431 7.49 1.17 7.04
N TYR A 432 8.38 1.62 6.17
CA TYR A 432 8.72 0.87 4.96
C TYR A 432 10.21 0.61 4.85
N ILE A 433 10.55 -0.55 4.29
CA ILE A 433 11.92 -0.95 3.92
C ILE A 433 11.88 -1.30 2.45
N LEU A 434 12.65 -0.58 1.63
CA LEU A 434 12.73 -0.75 0.19
C LEU A 434 14.13 -1.16 -0.21
N VAL A 435 14.26 -2.24 -0.98
CA VAL A 435 15.54 -2.67 -1.54
C VAL A 435 15.46 -2.66 -3.06
N GLU A 436 16.43 -2.01 -3.69
CA GLU A 436 16.53 -1.90 -5.15
C GLU A 436 18.00 -1.87 -5.58
N MET A 437 18.34 -2.65 -6.60
CA MET A 437 19.70 -2.73 -7.11
C MET A 437 19.94 -1.90 -8.38
N GLY A 438 18.88 -1.51 -9.07
CA GLY A 438 18.97 -0.79 -10.34
C GLY A 438 19.49 0.63 -10.17
N GLU A 439 20.23 1.14 -11.15
CA GLU A 439 20.75 2.51 -11.16
C GLU A 439 19.64 3.57 -11.03
N TYR A 440 18.42 3.22 -11.45
CA TYR A 440 17.24 4.07 -11.27
C TYR A 440 16.85 4.26 -9.80
N PHE A 441 17.52 3.61 -8.84
CA PHE A 441 17.37 3.90 -7.43
C PHE A 441 17.54 5.41 -7.13
N TYR A 442 18.56 6.04 -7.71
CA TYR A 442 18.87 7.44 -7.49
C TYR A 442 18.07 8.39 -8.40
N THR A 443 17.57 7.92 -9.53
CA THR A 443 16.88 8.78 -10.52
C THR A 443 15.36 8.63 -10.48
N VAL A 444 14.85 7.56 -9.88
CA VAL A 444 13.41 7.27 -9.80
C VAL A 444 12.96 6.98 -8.37
N THR A 445 13.51 5.93 -7.72
CA THR A 445 13.02 5.42 -6.44
C THR A 445 13.16 6.45 -5.33
N LEU A 446 14.38 6.92 -5.07
CA LEU A 446 14.68 7.91 -4.03
C LEU A 446 13.99 9.26 -4.30
N PRO A 447 14.03 9.84 -5.52
CA PRO A 447 13.28 11.06 -5.83
C PRO A 447 11.77 10.94 -5.67
N ARG A 448 11.17 9.80 -6.09
CA ARG A 448 9.74 9.57 -5.88
C ARG A 448 9.38 9.64 -4.40
N ILE A 449 10.10 8.92 -3.54
CA ILE A 449 9.81 8.92 -2.11
C ILE A 449 9.98 10.31 -1.49
N LYS A 450 11.06 11.04 -1.80
CA LYS A 450 11.26 12.43 -1.38
C LYS A 450 10.08 13.32 -1.80
N LYS A 451 9.64 13.23 -3.05
CA LYS A 451 8.53 14.02 -3.56
C LYS A 451 7.21 13.68 -2.86
N VAL A 452 6.92 12.39 -2.64
CA VAL A 452 5.71 11.97 -1.93
C VAL A 452 5.73 12.39 -0.45
N ILE A 453 6.88 12.40 0.22
CA ILE A 453 7.00 12.97 1.56
C ILE A 453 6.66 14.47 1.55
N TYR A 454 7.16 15.21 0.57
CA TYR A 454 6.98 16.67 0.47
C TYR A 454 5.54 17.08 0.17
N SER A 455 4.85 16.38 -0.74
CA SER A 455 3.48 16.68 -1.15
C SER A 455 2.73 15.43 -1.61
N ALA A 456 1.42 15.37 -1.35
CA ALA A 456 0.55 14.31 -1.85
C ALA A 456 0.28 14.44 -3.35
N ASP A 457 0.17 15.68 -3.84
CA ASP A 457 -0.36 15.96 -5.17
C ASP A 457 0.70 16.58 -6.09
N TRP A 458 0.87 15.97 -7.25
CA TRP A 458 1.88 16.36 -8.23
C TRP A 458 1.30 16.46 -9.64
N LYS A 459 1.77 17.42 -10.40
CA LYS A 459 1.47 17.57 -11.84
C LYS A 459 2.72 18.03 -12.57
N ASN A 460 3.15 17.25 -13.56
CA ASN A 460 4.35 17.55 -14.37
C ASN A 460 5.59 17.92 -13.52
N GLY A 461 5.85 17.16 -12.45
CA GLY A 461 6.98 17.34 -11.56
C GLY A 461 6.85 18.46 -10.53
N LYS A 462 5.75 19.23 -10.54
CA LYS A 462 5.50 20.34 -9.62
C LYS A 462 4.45 19.96 -8.57
N PRO A 463 4.66 20.31 -7.29
CA PRO A 463 3.69 20.07 -6.24
C PRO A 463 2.47 20.97 -6.42
N GLN A 464 1.27 20.39 -6.25
CA GLN A 464 0.01 21.14 -6.33
C GLN A 464 -0.43 21.65 -4.96
N ASN A 465 -0.06 20.95 -3.88
CA ASN A 465 -0.35 21.35 -2.51
C ASN A 465 0.89 21.16 -1.63
N ARG A 466 1.61 22.24 -1.34
CA ARG A 466 2.84 22.23 -0.55
C ARG A 466 2.60 21.95 0.95
N ASN A 467 1.34 22.03 1.41
CA ASN A 467 0.97 21.78 2.81
C ASN A 467 0.50 20.34 3.06
N SER A 468 0.46 19.50 2.05
CA SER A 468 0.05 18.09 2.16
C SER A 468 1.21 17.14 2.47
N GLY A 469 2.39 17.65 2.78
CA GLY A 469 3.55 16.86 3.18
C GLY A 469 3.36 16.13 4.50
N VAL A 470 4.22 15.16 4.76
CA VAL A 470 4.26 14.39 6.01
C VAL A 470 5.58 14.60 6.71
N SER A 471 5.54 14.79 8.03
CA SER A 471 6.73 14.80 8.89
C SER A 471 7.43 13.45 8.83
N HIS A 472 8.68 13.40 8.39
CA HIS A 472 9.32 12.12 8.08
C HIS A 472 10.82 12.13 8.24
N ILE A 473 11.37 11.00 8.68
CA ILE A 473 12.79 10.68 8.62
C ILE A 473 12.95 9.41 7.79
N MET A 474 13.80 9.47 6.78
CA MET A 474 14.14 8.33 5.93
C MET A 474 15.65 8.17 5.89
N LYS A 475 16.12 6.95 6.15
CA LYS A 475 17.51 6.57 5.95
C LYS A 475 17.68 5.91 4.60
N TYR A 476 18.76 6.20 3.87
CA TYR A 476 19.15 5.41 2.74
C TYR A 476 20.62 5.03 2.78
N ILE A 477 20.91 3.82 2.33
CA ILE A 477 22.24 3.22 2.37
C ILE A 477 22.58 2.57 1.05
N SER A 478 23.87 2.54 0.71
CA SER A 478 24.39 1.73 -0.38
C SER A 478 25.30 0.65 0.19
N LEU A 479 25.11 -0.58 -0.27
CA LEU A 479 25.98 -1.69 0.03
C LEU A 479 27.00 -1.88 -1.09
N GLU A 480 28.19 -2.33 -0.78
CA GLU A 480 29.20 -2.69 -1.76
C GLU A 480 28.70 -3.87 -2.63
N SER A 481 28.84 -3.81 -3.94
CA SER A 481 28.50 -4.94 -4.79
C SER A 481 29.49 -6.08 -4.62
N TYR A 482 29.09 -7.32 -4.98
CA TYR A 482 29.99 -8.47 -4.94
C TYR A 482 31.17 -8.28 -5.90
N GLU A 483 30.93 -7.71 -7.07
CA GLU A 483 31.96 -7.39 -8.05
C GLU A 483 32.95 -6.36 -7.53
N ASP A 484 32.45 -5.30 -6.85
CA ASP A 484 33.30 -4.28 -6.24
C ASP A 484 34.13 -4.89 -5.10
N THR A 485 33.53 -5.75 -4.28
CA THR A 485 34.24 -6.48 -3.24
C THR A 485 35.39 -7.31 -3.78
N LEU A 486 35.13 -8.05 -4.88
CA LEU A 486 36.19 -8.83 -5.54
C LEU A 486 37.27 -7.94 -6.15
N SER A 487 36.89 -6.82 -6.76
CA SER A 487 37.81 -5.86 -7.37
C SER A 487 38.67 -5.11 -6.37
N ASN A 488 38.16 -4.95 -5.13
CA ASN A 488 38.84 -4.25 -4.04
C ASN A 488 39.70 -5.19 -3.14
N ILE A 489 39.86 -6.48 -3.51
CA ILE A 489 40.74 -7.38 -2.82
C ILE A 489 42.18 -6.99 -3.19
N GLU A 490 42.87 -6.31 -2.30
CA GLU A 490 44.31 -6.14 -2.39
C GLU A 490 45.00 -7.40 -1.90
N LEU A 491 45.85 -8.00 -2.76
CA LEU A 491 46.74 -9.08 -2.39
C LEU A 491 47.86 -8.48 -1.51
N ASP A 492 47.86 -8.84 -0.25
CA ASP A 492 48.98 -8.51 0.62
C ASP A 492 50.19 -9.34 0.19
N ASP A 493 51.27 -8.70 -0.26
CA ASP A 493 52.49 -9.33 -0.80
C ASP A 493 53.32 -10.10 0.27
N ASP A 494 52.81 -10.21 1.49
CA ASP A 494 53.46 -10.99 2.55
C ASP A 494 53.22 -12.49 2.36
N LYS A 495 54.30 -13.19 2.02
CA LYS A 495 54.44 -14.60 1.63
C LYS A 495 53.98 -15.64 2.67
N HIS A 496 53.09 -15.36 3.59
CA HIS A 496 52.54 -16.33 4.51
C HIS A 496 51.01 -16.45 4.40
N GLN A 497 50.65 -17.53 3.71
CA GLN A 497 49.32 -18.16 3.66
C GLN A 497 48.14 -17.24 3.34
N LEU A 498 47.73 -17.31 2.09
CA LEU A 498 46.38 -17.03 1.64
C LEU A 498 45.37 -17.87 2.46
N ALA A 499 45.10 -17.48 3.69
CA ALA A 499 43.87 -17.86 4.33
C ALA A 499 42.80 -16.91 3.77
N MET A 500 42.03 -17.40 2.79
CA MET A 500 40.78 -16.75 2.43
C MET A 500 39.89 -16.67 3.67
N LYS A 501 39.98 -15.60 4.42
CA LYS A 501 39.00 -15.19 5.45
C LYS A 501 37.72 -14.65 4.77
N LEU A 502 37.26 -15.30 3.71
CA LEU A 502 36.01 -14.95 3.02
C LEU A 502 34.78 -15.45 3.73
N GLY A 503 34.90 -16.30 4.76
CA GLY A 503 33.75 -16.93 5.40
C GLY A 503 33.21 -16.19 6.62
N ASP A 504 34.04 -15.72 7.48
CA ASP A 504 33.60 -15.39 8.85
C ASP A 504 33.41 -13.89 9.12
N GLU A 505 34.13 -12.98 8.45
CA GLU A 505 33.96 -11.53 8.67
C GLU A 505 32.76 -10.92 7.89
N TYR A 506 32.36 -11.50 6.76
CA TYR A 506 31.12 -11.09 6.08
C TYR A 506 29.83 -11.58 6.75
N MET A 507 29.95 -12.51 7.67
CA MET A 507 28.83 -13.14 8.36
C MET A 507 28.59 -12.61 9.77
N ILE A 508 29.48 -11.77 10.34
CA ILE A 508 29.46 -11.48 11.78
C ILE A 508 29.32 -9.99 12.15
N HIS A 509 29.31 -9.04 11.22
CA HIS A 509 29.13 -7.62 11.57
C HIS A 509 28.00 -6.92 10.87
#